data_4a9db7e03b8e095cd56140609ccc8b4a
#
_entry.id   4a9db7e03b8e095cd56140609ccc8b4a
#
_cell.length_a   1.000
_cell.length_b   1.000
_cell.length_c   1.000
_cell.angle_alpha   90.00
_cell.angle_beta   90.00
_cell.angle_gamma   90.00
#
_symmetry.space_group_name_H-M   'P 1'
#
loop_
_entity.id
_entity.type
_entity.pdbx_description
1 polymer ?
#
loop_
_entity_poly.entity_id
_entity_poly.type
_entity_poly.pdbx_seq_one_letter_code
_entity_poly.pdbx_strand_id
1 'polypeptide(L)'
;LKVFAACPPNMRVLWESSAGHGDKDYLVYEDERYTYSEVHAQVRKLAAHLVANGVHPGSRVAIAMRNYSEWVVAYWAIVSAGAAVVGMNAWWTAPEMEYALNDSEPLVLIADDERLERLNHMPAQRPMHIISVRSERTAPGGVTTWASVMAEADPGSLPDVSIDPDDDATIFYTSGTTGFPK
;
A
#
# COMPACT_ATOMS: atom_id res chain seq x y z
N LEU A 1 23.43 -7.53 17.12
CA LEU A 1 23.03 -7.45 15.71
C LEU A 1 24.05 -6.60 14.95
N LYS A 2 24.44 -7.06 13.75
CA LYS A 2 25.25 -6.25 12.83
C LYS A 2 24.29 -5.43 11.98
N VAL A 3 24.38 -4.11 12.05
CA VAL A 3 23.56 -3.16 11.27
C VAL A 3 24.46 -2.28 10.41
N PHE A 4 23.93 -1.74 9.33
CA PHE A 4 24.64 -0.76 8.50
C PHE A 4 24.73 0.57 9.26
N ALA A 5 25.94 1.02 9.58
CA ALA A 5 26.16 2.23 10.38
C ALA A 5 25.70 3.54 9.70
N ALA A 6 25.52 3.54 8.37
CA ALA A 6 25.12 4.70 7.58
C ALA A 6 23.79 4.48 6.84
N CYS A 7 22.90 3.61 7.36
CA CYS A 7 21.59 3.36 6.78
C CYS A 7 20.57 4.43 7.23
N PRO A 8 19.64 4.87 6.37
CA PRO A 8 18.46 5.61 6.83
C PRO A 8 17.77 4.84 7.97
N PRO A 9 17.28 5.52 9.02
CA PRO A 9 16.71 4.86 10.20
C PRO A 9 15.43 4.08 9.90
N ASN A 10 14.67 4.47 8.88
CA ASN A 10 13.46 3.79 8.45
C ASN A 10 13.19 4.03 6.95
N MET A 11 12.18 3.34 6.40
CA MET A 11 11.83 3.41 4.99
C MET A 11 11.31 4.79 4.57
N ARG A 12 10.66 5.53 5.47
CA ARG A 12 10.21 6.89 5.20
C ARG A 12 11.37 7.83 4.91
N VAL A 13 12.43 7.81 5.74
CA VAL A 13 13.61 8.66 5.53
C VAL A 13 14.31 8.30 4.23
N LEU A 14 14.37 7.01 3.88
CA LEU A 14 14.86 6.58 2.58
C LEU A 14 14.06 7.19 1.45
N TRP A 15 12.71 7.14 1.52
CA TRP A 15 11.83 7.73 0.53
C TRP A 15 12.01 9.25 0.43
N GLU A 16 12.00 9.95 1.56
CA GLU A 16 12.18 11.40 1.59
C GLU A 16 13.52 11.84 0.96
N SER A 17 14.59 11.06 1.11
CA SER A 17 15.88 11.35 0.50
C SER A 17 15.85 11.33 -1.03
N SER A 18 14.91 10.65 -1.64
CA SER A 18 14.73 10.59 -3.09
C SER A 18 14.13 11.86 -3.71
N ALA A 19 13.56 12.76 -2.91
CA ALA A 19 12.93 14.00 -3.39
C ALA A 19 13.89 14.89 -4.21
N GLY A 20 15.20 14.84 -3.92
CA GLY A 20 16.22 15.57 -4.68
C GLY A 20 16.36 15.16 -6.15
N HIS A 21 15.70 14.08 -6.60
CA HIS A 21 15.70 13.70 -8.01
C HIS A 21 14.72 14.52 -8.86
N GLY A 22 13.72 15.18 -8.24
CA GLY A 22 12.85 16.15 -8.88
C GLY A 22 12.09 15.61 -10.10
N ASP A 23 12.33 16.20 -11.26
CA ASP A 23 11.61 15.90 -12.50
C ASP A 23 12.20 14.73 -13.31
N LYS A 24 13.11 13.94 -12.72
CA LYS A 24 13.56 12.71 -13.37
C LYS A 24 12.47 11.67 -13.34
N ASP A 25 12.41 10.85 -14.40
CA ASP A 25 11.52 9.70 -14.45
C ASP A 25 11.82 8.73 -13.31
N TYR A 26 10.78 8.33 -12.59
CA TYR A 26 10.83 7.34 -11.52
C TYR A 26 10.05 6.08 -11.84
N LEU A 27 8.79 6.22 -12.27
CA LEU A 27 7.96 5.09 -12.66
C LEU A 27 7.67 5.12 -14.15
N VAL A 28 7.87 3.98 -14.76
CA VAL A 28 7.59 3.75 -16.18
C VAL A 28 6.75 2.48 -16.27
N TYR A 29 5.50 2.61 -16.71
CA TYR A 29 4.59 1.50 -16.91
C TYR A 29 3.85 1.70 -18.23
N GLU A 30 4.09 0.84 -19.21
CA GLU A 30 3.57 1.00 -20.57
C GLU A 30 3.84 2.42 -21.11
N ASP A 31 2.80 3.19 -21.41
CA ASP A 31 2.90 4.58 -21.88
C ASP A 31 2.88 5.60 -20.73
N GLU A 32 2.66 5.14 -19.49
CA GLU A 32 2.65 6.00 -18.30
C GLU A 32 4.08 6.33 -17.85
N ARG A 33 4.29 7.60 -17.53
CA ARG A 33 5.56 8.10 -16.97
C ARG A 33 5.25 9.01 -15.80
N TYR A 34 5.91 8.77 -14.70
CA TYR A 34 5.80 9.61 -13.51
C TYR A 34 7.18 9.99 -13.01
N THR A 35 7.38 11.27 -12.76
CA THR A 35 8.60 11.81 -12.15
C THR A 35 8.63 11.53 -10.64
N TYR A 36 9.80 11.68 -10.02
CA TYR A 36 9.90 11.63 -8.56
C TYR A 36 8.97 12.66 -7.89
N SER A 37 8.93 13.90 -8.40
CA SER A 37 8.07 14.97 -7.87
C SER A 37 6.60 14.57 -7.89
N GLU A 38 6.09 14.00 -8.98
CA GLU A 38 4.70 13.55 -9.12
C GLU A 38 4.39 12.39 -8.18
N VAL A 39 5.31 11.42 -8.07
CA VAL A 39 5.12 10.27 -7.16
C VAL A 39 5.17 10.73 -5.70
N HIS A 40 6.05 11.66 -5.33
CA HIS A 40 6.06 12.25 -4.00
C HIS A 40 4.72 12.93 -3.65
N ALA A 41 4.10 13.64 -4.60
CA ALA A 41 2.78 14.25 -4.39
C ALA A 41 1.69 13.18 -4.18
N GLN A 42 1.67 12.12 -4.99
CA GLN A 42 0.72 11.01 -4.84
C GLN A 42 0.91 10.28 -3.51
N VAL A 43 2.14 10.01 -3.11
CA VAL A 43 2.49 9.36 -1.83
C VAL A 43 1.99 10.19 -0.64
N ARG A 44 2.17 11.52 -0.66
CA ARG A 44 1.66 12.41 0.40
C ARG A 44 0.14 12.35 0.51
N LYS A 45 -0.58 12.41 -0.62
CA LYS A 45 -2.04 12.33 -0.66
C LYS A 45 -2.55 11.00 -0.08
N LEU A 46 -1.99 9.89 -0.55
CA LEU A 46 -2.41 8.58 -0.07
C LEU A 46 -2.04 8.38 1.42
N ALA A 47 -0.85 8.78 1.85
CA ALA A 47 -0.46 8.66 3.25
C ALA A 47 -1.38 9.47 4.17
N ALA A 48 -1.74 10.70 3.80
CA ALA A 48 -2.69 11.52 4.53
C ALA A 48 -4.08 10.88 4.58
N HIS A 49 -4.56 10.36 3.44
CA HIS A 49 -5.83 9.63 3.36
C HIS A 49 -5.85 8.39 4.27
N LEU A 50 -4.78 7.59 4.28
CA LEU A 50 -4.65 6.40 5.14
C LEU A 50 -4.75 6.78 6.62
N VAL A 51 -4.01 7.82 7.06
CA VAL A 51 -4.04 8.29 8.45
C VAL A 51 -5.42 8.85 8.82
N ALA A 52 -6.06 9.60 7.94
CA ALA A 52 -7.43 10.10 8.15
C ALA A 52 -8.47 8.97 8.29
N ASN A 53 -8.18 7.79 7.74
CA ASN A 53 -9.01 6.58 7.84
C ASN A 53 -8.51 5.58 8.91
N GLY A 54 -7.75 6.07 9.91
CA GLY A 54 -7.40 5.32 11.12
C GLY A 54 -6.10 4.50 11.02
N VAL A 55 -5.34 4.60 9.92
CA VAL A 55 -4.02 3.98 9.83
C VAL A 55 -3.04 4.73 10.73
N HIS A 56 -2.33 4.03 11.56
CA HIS A 56 -1.33 4.55 12.51
C HIS A 56 -0.09 3.63 12.53
N PRO A 57 1.02 4.05 13.15
CA PRO A 57 2.18 3.18 13.32
C PRO A 57 1.82 1.80 13.91
N GLY A 58 2.35 0.73 13.30
CA GLY A 58 2.01 -0.65 13.63
C GLY A 58 0.72 -1.20 12.98
N SER A 59 -0.06 -0.37 12.28
CA SER A 59 -1.18 -0.85 11.45
C SER A 59 -0.67 -1.67 10.27
N ARG A 60 -1.53 -2.52 9.71
CA ARG A 60 -1.25 -3.29 8.49
C ARG A 60 -2.17 -2.80 7.38
N VAL A 61 -1.58 -2.60 6.18
CA VAL A 61 -2.31 -2.24 4.96
C VAL A 61 -1.93 -3.23 3.86
N ALA A 62 -2.93 -3.89 3.30
CA ALA A 62 -2.73 -4.88 2.25
C ALA A 62 -2.72 -4.24 0.86
N ILE A 63 -1.82 -4.71 0.00
CA ILE A 63 -1.77 -4.39 -1.42
C ILE A 63 -2.03 -5.66 -2.21
N ALA A 64 -3.16 -5.71 -2.92
CA ALA A 64 -3.59 -6.83 -3.76
C ALA A 64 -3.87 -6.34 -5.18
N MET A 65 -2.83 -6.18 -5.99
CA MET A 65 -2.93 -5.72 -7.37
C MET A 65 -1.75 -6.22 -8.21
N ARG A 66 -1.84 -6.03 -9.53
CA ARG A 66 -0.72 -6.23 -10.45
C ARG A 66 0.36 -5.18 -10.20
N ASN A 67 1.52 -5.36 -10.84
CA ASN A 67 2.64 -4.43 -10.73
C ASN A 67 2.39 -3.14 -11.51
N TYR A 68 1.39 -2.38 -11.10
CA TYR A 68 1.08 -1.05 -11.61
C TYR A 68 1.91 0.02 -10.92
N SER A 69 1.93 1.23 -11.47
CA SER A 69 2.56 2.39 -10.82
C SER A 69 1.99 2.65 -9.44
N GLU A 70 0.69 2.41 -9.25
CA GLU A 70 -0.03 2.56 -7.99
C GLU A 70 0.48 1.63 -6.89
N TRP A 71 1.06 0.47 -7.23
CA TRP A 71 1.66 -0.43 -6.25
C TRP A 71 2.83 0.23 -5.52
N VAL A 72 3.68 0.92 -6.28
CA VAL A 72 4.87 1.62 -5.73
C VAL A 72 4.45 2.83 -4.90
N VAL A 73 3.47 3.60 -5.39
CA VAL A 73 2.89 4.72 -4.63
C VAL A 73 2.29 4.23 -3.32
N ALA A 74 1.51 3.14 -3.35
CA ALA A 74 0.91 2.55 -2.15
C ALA A 74 1.97 2.09 -1.15
N TYR A 75 3.03 1.41 -1.61
CA TYR A 75 4.14 0.97 -0.76
C TYR A 75 4.74 2.14 0.01
N TRP A 76 5.15 3.21 -0.71
CA TRP A 76 5.78 4.36 -0.07
C TRP A 76 4.83 5.13 0.85
N ALA A 77 3.55 5.22 0.50
CA ALA A 77 2.56 5.88 1.34
C ALA A 77 2.33 5.12 2.66
N ILE A 78 2.22 3.79 2.61
CA ILE A 78 1.99 2.94 3.77
C ILE A 78 3.18 3.02 4.74
N VAL A 79 4.41 2.80 4.27
CA VAL A 79 5.59 2.87 5.13
C VAL A 79 5.85 4.29 5.63
N SER A 80 5.43 5.32 4.90
CA SER A 80 5.52 6.72 5.34
C SER A 80 4.47 7.09 6.38
N ALA A 81 3.39 6.34 6.49
CA ALA A 81 2.39 6.44 7.56
C ALA A 81 2.76 5.60 8.80
N GLY A 82 3.91 4.92 8.78
CA GLY A 82 4.37 4.04 9.87
C GLY A 82 3.66 2.68 9.91
N ALA A 83 2.95 2.32 8.85
CA ALA A 83 2.25 1.05 8.75
C ALA A 83 3.07 -0.01 8.00
N ALA A 84 2.80 -1.29 8.29
CA ALA A 84 3.39 -2.40 7.57
C ALA A 84 2.62 -2.70 6.28
N VAL A 85 3.34 -2.83 5.18
CA VAL A 85 2.79 -3.29 3.90
C VAL A 85 2.58 -4.80 3.94
N VAL A 86 1.38 -5.27 3.66
CA VAL A 86 1.10 -6.68 3.42
C VAL A 86 1.04 -6.92 1.91
N GLY A 87 2.13 -7.40 1.33
CA GLY A 87 2.21 -7.66 -0.10
C GLY A 87 1.52 -8.97 -0.47
N MET A 88 0.39 -8.90 -1.17
CA MET A 88 -0.33 -10.08 -1.64
C MET A 88 0.05 -10.43 -3.08
N ASN A 89 0.24 -11.72 -3.34
CA ASN A 89 0.51 -12.17 -4.69
C ASN A 89 -0.73 -11.98 -5.57
N ALA A 90 -0.56 -11.24 -6.67
CA ALA A 90 -1.64 -10.95 -7.61
C ALA A 90 -2.28 -12.20 -8.27
N TRP A 91 -1.61 -13.33 -8.23
CA TRP A 91 -2.08 -14.61 -8.79
C TRP A 91 -2.80 -15.52 -7.79
N TRP A 92 -2.88 -15.12 -6.51
CA TRP A 92 -3.56 -15.92 -5.50
C TRP A 92 -5.03 -16.14 -5.84
N THR A 93 -5.49 -17.33 -5.55
CA THR A 93 -6.90 -17.69 -5.57
C THR A 93 -7.65 -17.00 -4.42
N ALA A 94 -8.98 -17.01 -4.47
CA ALA A 94 -9.80 -16.45 -3.39
C ALA A 94 -9.47 -17.07 -2.01
N PRO A 95 -9.32 -18.42 -1.85
CA PRO A 95 -8.93 -19.01 -0.56
C PRO A 95 -7.55 -18.58 -0.06
N GLU A 96 -6.56 -18.41 -0.93
CA GLU A 96 -5.22 -17.95 -0.55
C GLU A 96 -5.25 -16.48 -0.08
N MET A 97 -6.00 -15.64 -0.80
CA MET A 97 -6.19 -14.24 -0.43
C MET A 97 -6.97 -14.12 0.88
N GLU A 98 -8.02 -14.93 1.07
CA GLU A 98 -8.77 -15.01 2.33
C GLU A 98 -7.87 -15.37 3.52
N TYR A 99 -7.03 -16.39 3.34
CA TYR A 99 -6.07 -16.79 4.37
C TYR A 99 -5.18 -15.62 4.78
N ALA A 100 -4.57 -14.93 3.81
CA ALA A 100 -3.66 -13.82 4.09
C ALA A 100 -4.37 -12.60 4.72
N LEU A 101 -5.62 -12.31 4.33
CA LEU A 101 -6.43 -11.25 4.95
C LEU A 101 -6.78 -11.58 6.40
N ASN A 102 -7.10 -12.84 6.70
CA ASN A 102 -7.41 -13.28 8.06
C ASN A 102 -6.18 -13.35 8.96
N ASP A 103 -5.03 -13.74 8.41
CA ASP A 103 -3.77 -13.87 9.14
C ASP A 103 -3.14 -12.49 9.44
N SER A 104 -3.11 -11.61 8.46
CA SER A 104 -2.50 -10.27 8.60
C SER A 104 -3.44 -9.21 9.17
N GLU A 105 -4.74 -9.43 9.15
CA GLU A 105 -5.77 -8.52 9.66
C GLU A 105 -5.57 -7.03 9.27
N PRO A 106 -5.50 -6.69 7.97
CA PRO A 106 -5.25 -5.32 7.55
C PRO A 106 -6.43 -4.40 7.85
N LEU A 107 -6.16 -3.13 8.18
CA LEU A 107 -7.18 -2.09 8.31
C LEU A 107 -7.67 -1.58 6.96
N VAL A 108 -6.80 -1.59 5.96
CA VAL A 108 -7.08 -1.12 4.60
C VAL A 108 -6.61 -2.18 3.60
N LEU A 109 -7.41 -2.38 2.57
CA LEU A 109 -7.06 -3.17 1.38
C LEU A 109 -7.03 -2.23 0.17
N ILE A 110 -5.90 -2.15 -0.50
CA ILE A 110 -5.74 -1.45 -1.78
C ILE A 110 -5.69 -2.51 -2.87
N ALA A 111 -6.71 -2.58 -3.71
CA ALA A 111 -6.85 -3.69 -4.67
C ALA A 111 -7.34 -3.24 -6.03
N ASP A 112 -6.89 -3.94 -7.08
CA ASP A 112 -7.41 -3.78 -8.43
C ASP A 112 -8.72 -4.55 -8.65
N ASP A 113 -9.36 -4.30 -9.79
CA ASP A 113 -10.67 -4.83 -10.12
C ASP A 113 -10.74 -6.37 -10.03
N GLU A 114 -9.73 -7.07 -10.54
CA GLU A 114 -9.70 -8.55 -10.53
C GLU A 114 -9.58 -9.12 -9.10
N ARG A 115 -8.86 -8.43 -8.19
CA ARG A 115 -8.73 -8.86 -6.78
C ARG A 115 -9.96 -8.49 -5.98
N LEU A 116 -10.60 -7.36 -6.30
CA LEU A 116 -11.90 -7.00 -5.72
C LEU A 116 -12.98 -8.01 -6.10
N GLU A 117 -12.98 -8.54 -7.34
CA GLU A 117 -13.89 -9.61 -7.74
C GLU A 117 -13.74 -10.85 -6.88
N ARG A 118 -12.50 -11.20 -6.49
CA ARG A 118 -12.24 -12.37 -5.63
C ARG A 118 -12.89 -12.24 -4.26
N LEU A 119 -13.03 -11.03 -3.72
CA LEU A 119 -13.71 -10.81 -2.43
C LEU A 119 -15.18 -11.30 -2.47
N ASN A 120 -15.85 -11.23 -3.63
CA ASN A 120 -17.23 -11.70 -3.78
C ASN A 120 -17.34 -13.23 -3.63
N HIS A 121 -16.26 -13.95 -3.77
CA HIS A 121 -16.18 -15.41 -3.64
C HIS A 121 -15.63 -15.88 -2.29
N MET A 122 -15.47 -14.95 -1.36
CA MET A 122 -15.01 -15.22 0.00
C MET A 122 -16.17 -15.13 1.00
N PRO A 123 -16.08 -15.82 2.15
CA PRO A 123 -16.93 -15.54 3.29
C PRO A 123 -16.87 -14.07 3.70
N ALA A 124 -17.85 -13.58 4.44
CA ALA A 124 -17.87 -12.22 4.92
C ALA A 124 -16.56 -11.88 5.66
N GLN A 125 -15.84 -10.91 5.14
CA GLN A 125 -14.58 -10.46 5.71
C GLN A 125 -14.82 -9.51 6.90
N ARG A 126 -13.81 -9.35 7.73
CA ARG A 126 -13.78 -8.28 8.75
C ARG A 126 -14.00 -6.92 8.07
N PRO A 127 -14.66 -5.98 8.74
CA PRO A 127 -14.75 -4.61 8.24
C PRO A 127 -13.34 -4.05 8.00
N MET A 128 -13.07 -3.62 6.78
CA MET A 128 -11.85 -2.94 6.39
C MET A 128 -12.19 -1.86 5.36
N HIS A 129 -11.39 -0.79 5.34
CA HIS A 129 -11.52 0.22 4.31
C HIS A 129 -10.93 -0.31 3.00
N ILE A 130 -11.63 -0.12 1.89
CA ILE A 130 -11.17 -0.59 0.58
C ILE A 130 -10.88 0.61 -0.32
N ILE A 131 -9.70 0.61 -0.93
CA ILE A 131 -9.32 1.57 -1.99
C ILE A 131 -9.21 0.78 -3.29
N SER A 132 -10.07 1.10 -4.26
CA SER A 132 -10.06 0.46 -5.57
C SER A 132 -9.09 1.13 -6.53
N VAL A 133 -8.28 0.31 -7.21
CA VAL A 133 -7.29 0.76 -8.20
C VAL A 133 -7.72 0.27 -9.58
N ARG A 134 -7.69 1.17 -10.57
CA ARG A 134 -8.04 0.86 -11.97
C ARG A 134 -9.38 0.12 -12.10
N SER A 135 -10.34 0.48 -11.27
CA SER A 135 -11.66 -0.15 -11.20
C SER A 135 -12.75 0.93 -11.22
N GLU A 136 -13.79 0.69 -12.01
CA GLU A 136 -15.02 1.50 -11.99
C GLU A 136 -16.05 0.96 -11.00
N ARG A 137 -15.73 -0.12 -10.29
CA ARG A 137 -16.66 -0.76 -9.35
C ARG A 137 -16.86 0.10 -8.11
N THR A 138 -18.10 0.35 -7.82
CA THR A 138 -18.55 0.81 -6.51
C THR A 138 -18.96 -0.45 -5.71
N ALA A 139 -18.17 -0.86 -4.72
CA ALA A 139 -18.55 -1.99 -3.89
C ALA A 139 -19.62 -1.59 -2.85
N PRO A 140 -20.51 -2.52 -2.46
CA PRO A 140 -21.39 -2.31 -1.32
C PRO A 140 -20.56 -2.07 -0.05
N GLY A 141 -20.83 -0.97 0.67
CA GLY A 141 -20.13 -0.65 1.92
C GLY A 141 -19.13 0.52 1.83
N GLY A 142 -19.04 1.19 0.68
CA GLY A 142 -18.20 2.39 0.52
C GLY A 142 -16.77 2.05 0.15
N VAL A 143 -16.53 1.84 -1.15
CA VAL A 143 -15.17 1.77 -1.69
C VAL A 143 -14.75 3.16 -2.09
N THR A 144 -13.60 3.59 -1.58
CA THR A 144 -12.92 4.79 -2.06
C THR A 144 -12.17 4.44 -3.34
N THR A 145 -12.30 5.25 -4.39
CA THR A 145 -11.53 5.01 -5.62
C THR A 145 -10.16 5.66 -5.50
N TRP A 146 -9.14 5.05 -6.12
CA TRP A 146 -7.81 5.67 -6.24
C TRP A 146 -7.90 7.08 -6.83
N ALA A 147 -8.72 7.26 -7.85
CA ALA A 147 -8.91 8.54 -8.50
C ALA A 147 -9.45 9.61 -7.52
N SER A 148 -10.37 9.25 -6.61
CA SER A 148 -10.89 10.20 -5.62
C SER A 148 -9.82 10.59 -4.61
N VAL A 149 -8.97 9.66 -4.17
CA VAL A 149 -7.83 9.97 -3.29
C VAL A 149 -6.83 10.89 -4.00
N MET A 150 -6.54 10.62 -5.27
CA MET A 150 -5.61 11.46 -6.04
C MET A 150 -6.19 12.84 -6.40
N ALA A 151 -7.51 13.01 -6.36
CA ALA A 151 -8.17 14.31 -6.52
C ALA A 151 -8.14 15.18 -5.26
N GLU A 152 -7.80 14.62 -4.10
CA GLU A 152 -7.62 15.39 -2.87
C GLU A 152 -6.46 16.39 -3.01
N ALA A 153 -6.52 17.47 -2.23
CA ALA A 153 -5.44 18.45 -2.20
C ALA A 153 -4.14 17.82 -1.69
N ASP A 154 -3.01 18.17 -2.30
CA ASP A 154 -1.72 17.75 -1.78
C ASP A 154 -1.47 18.46 -0.42
N PRO A 155 -1.27 17.71 0.67
CA PRO A 155 -1.01 18.32 1.99
C PRO A 155 0.37 19.00 2.09
N GLY A 156 1.21 18.88 1.07
CA GLY A 156 2.55 19.47 1.02
C GLY A 156 3.62 18.72 1.84
N SER A 157 3.21 17.90 2.79
CA SER A 157 4.10 17.08 3.63
C SER A 157 3.51 15.72 3.91
N LEU A 158 4.36 14.76 4.29
CA LEU A 158 3.93 13.49 4.85
C LEU A 158 3.28 13.70 6.23
N PRO A 159 2.38 12.81 6.67
CA PRO A 159 1.79 12.88 8.01
C PRO A 159 2.86 12.89 9.11
N ASP A 160 2.60 13.66 10.16
CA ASP A 160 3.49 13.70 11.33
C ASP A 160 3.24 12.48 12.22
N VAL A 161 4.00 11.42 11.98
CA VAL A 161 3.97 10.16 12.73
C VAL A 161 5.39 9.76 13.14
N SER A 162 5.52 9.20 14.34
CA SER A 162 6.79 8.63 14.82
C SER A 162 6.92 7.20 14.30
N ILE A 163 8.04 6.88 13.67
CA ILE A 163 8.35 5.54 13.15
C ILE A 163 9.64 5.08 13.81
N ASP A 164 9.55 3.99 14.58
CA ASP A 164 10.74 3.39 15.19
C ASP A 164 11.51 2.60 14.11
N PRO A 165 12.85 2.61 14.12
CA PRO A 165 13.66 1.76 13.22
C PRO A 165 13.38 0.26 13.35
N ASP A 166 12.88 -0.18 14.49
CA ASP A 166 12.54 -1.59 14.76
C ASP A 166 11.06 -1.92 14.43
N ASP A 167 10.27 -0.93 13.94
CA ASP A 167 8.90 -1.19 13.50
C ASP A 167 8.85 -2.05 12.23
N ASP A 168 7.83 -2.91 12.12
CA ASP A 168 7.58 -3.71 10.93
C ASP A 168 7.24 -2.81 9.73
N ALA A 169 8.03 -2.90 8.66
CA ALA A 169 7.78 -2.16 7.42
C ALA A 169 7.01 -2.99 6.38
N THR A 170 7.22 -4.31 6.37
CA THR A 170 6.64 -5.21 5.36
C THR A 170 6.40 -6.61 5.91
N ILE A 171 5.30 -7.22 5.46
CA ILE A 171 4.96 -8.62 5.67
C ILE A 171 4.90 -9.28 4.30
N PHE A 172 5.79 -10.23 4.05
CA PHE A 172 5.82 -10.99 2.81
C PHE A 172 5.41 -12.44 3.06
N TYR A 173 4.50 -12.91 2.23
CA TYR A 173 4.11 -14.31 2.19
C TYR A 173 4.91 -15.05 1.12
N THR A 174 5.40 -16.22 1.47
CA THR A 174 6.03 -17.14 0.52
C THR A 174 5.05 -18.23 0.10
N SER A 175 5.25 -18.81 -1.08
CA SER A 175 4.47 -19.99 -1.51
C SER A 175 4.77 -21.16 -0.56
N GLY A 176 3.77 -21.57 0.21
CA GLY A 176 3.90 -22.71 1.12
C GLY A 176 3.93 -24.03 0.37
N THR A 177 4.75 -24.97 0.82
CA THR A 177 4.76 -26.36 0.32
C THR A 177 3.48 -27.14 0.70
N THR A 178 2.65 -26.59 1.57
CA THR A 178 1.41 -27.16 2.12
C THR A 178 0.13 -26.60 1.50
N GLY A 179 0.22 -25.80 0.43
CA GLY A 179 -0.94 -25.26 -0.29
C GLY A 179 -1.45 -23.91 0.18
N PHE A 180 -1.01 -23.39 1.33
CA PHE A 180 -1.33 -22.04 1.80
C PHE A 180 -0.07 -21.15 1.86
N PRO A 181 -0.21 -19.83 1.65
CA PRO A 181 0.86 -18.86 1.88
C PRO A 181 1.41 -18.95 3.33
N LYS A 182 2.70 -18.65 3.49
CA LYS A 182 3.36 -18.62 4.81
C LYS A 182 4.14 -17.34 4.97
#